data_6e498e84275b0aed87821f3c8ee561ef
#
_entry.id   6e498e84275b0aed87821f3c8ee561ef
#
_cell.length_a   1.000
_cell.length_b   1.000
_cell.length_c   1.000
_cell.angle_alpha   90.00
_cell.angle_beta   90.00
_cell.angle_gamma   90.00
#
_symmetry.space_group_name_H-M   'P 1'
#
loop_
_entity.id
_entity.type
_entity.pdbx_description
1 polymer ?
#
loop_
_entity_poly.entity_id
_entity_poly.type
_entity_poly.pdbx_seq_one_letter_code
_entity_poly.pdbx_strand_id
1 'polypeptide(L)'
;MEAVSHDGRTTAYRLAGDPVDGRVTLAVHGSGATHRLWAPQYGPDGPRPFAAVDLSGHGDSADVDTTPGSETLSAYVADVAAVADAVEADVLVGNSLGGAVVLQAALDGAVDPAGVVLLGSGAKLAVHDDLRRWLAEDFEQAIEALHGPDRLFHDASDRVLERSKAQMRATGRGVTERDFLTCHRFDVRDRLAEVEVPLLALVGEHDQLTPVSYHEYLAETVPDGRLSVVEGAAHLAMLERPQVVADEIAAFADDTQ
;
A
#
# COMPACT_ATOMS: atom_id res chain seq x y z
N MET A 1 -6.80 5.67 -17.44
CA MET A 1 -7.08 4.51 -16.59
C MET A 1 -7.40 3.33 -17.48
N GLU A 2 -6.86 2.19 -17.14
CA GLU A 2 -7.14 0.89 -17.71
C GLU A 2 -7.93 0.06 -16.70
N ALA A 3 -8.44 -1.11 -17.11
CA ALA A 3 -9.20 -1.95 -16.21
C ALA A 3 -9.12 -3.42 -16.63
N VAL A 4 -9.11 -4.32 -15.66
CA VAL A 4 -9.19 -5.77 -15.83
C VAL A 4 -10.47 -6.30 -15.19
N SER A 5 -11.08 -7.31 -15.81
CA SER A 5 -12.26 -7.98 -15.27
C SER A 5 -11.89 -9.34 -14.69
N HIS A 6 -12.29 -9.58 -13.46
CA HIS A 6 -12.09 -10.84 -12.74
C HIS A 6 -13.20 -11.05 -11.71
N ASP A 7 -13.53 -12.25 -11.34
CA ASP A 7 -14.53 -12.62 -10.31
C ASP A 7 -15.87 -11.85 -10.44
N GLY A 8 -16.28 -11.51 -11.68
CA GLY A 8 -17.53 -10.79 -11.95
C GLY A 8 -17.48 -9.29 -11.63
N ARG A 9 -16.31 -8.71 -11.37
CA ARG A 9 -16.10 -7.28 -11.13
C ARG A 9 -14.97 -6.70 -11.98
N THR A 10 -14.75 -5.41 -11.89
CA THR A 10 -13.74 -4.68 -12.65
C THR A 10 -12.80 -3.97 -11.68
N THR A 11 -11.50 -4.16 -11.84
CA THR A 11 -10.43 -3.47 -11.11
C THR A 11 -9.71 -2.52 -12.04
N ALA A 12 -9.68 -1.25 -11.66
CA ALA A 12 -9.04 -0.17 -12.43
C ALA A 12 -7.57 -0.01 -12.00
N TYR A 13 -6.72 0.34 -12.96
CA TYR A 13 -5.32 0.64 -12.71
C TYR A 13 -4.79 1.70 -13.67
N ARG A 14 -3.67 2.29 -13.31
CA ARG A 14 -2.91 3.19 -14.17
C ARG A 14 -1.57 2.56 -14.48
N LEU A 15 -1.20 2.49 -15.76
CA LEU A 15 0.13 2.11 -16.21
C LEU A 15 0.85 3.34 -16.79
N ALA A 16 2.11 3.53 -16.44
CA ALA A 16 3.01 4.55 -16.97
C ALA A 16 4.32 3.89 -17.43
N GLY A 17 4.71 4.15 -18.66
CA GLY A 17 5.79 3.43 -19.36
C GLY A 17 5.27 2.25 -20.16
N ASP A 18 6.16 1.64 -20.95
CA ASP A 18 5.85 0.44 -21.73
C ASP A 18 6.43 -0.78 -20.99
N PRO A 19 5.66 -1.85 -20.73
CA PRO A 19 6.15 -3.07 -20.09
C PRO A 19 7.38 -3.69 -20.78
N VAL A 20 7.54 -3.49 -22.07
CA VAL A 20 8.73 -3.99 -22.82
C VAL A 20 10.03 -3.26 -22.48
N ASP A 21 9.96 -2.11 -21.81
CA ASP A 21 11.14 -1.30 -21.48
C ASP A 21 11.85 -1.75 -20.19
N GLY A 22 11.28 -2.71 -19.44
CA GLY A 22 11.90 -3.20 -18.20
C GLY A 22 10.92 -3.87 -17.27
N ARG A 23 11.33 -4.08 -16.02
CA ARG A 23 10.52 -4.71 -14.98
C ARG A 23 9.37 -3.82 -14.56
N VAL A 24 8.17 -4.37 -14.57
CA VAL A 24 6.97 -3.65 -14.13
C VAL A 24 6.84 -3.67 -12.61
N THR A 25 6.79 -2.48 -12.02
CA THR A 25 6.43 -2.32 -10.60
C THR A 25 4.94 -2.06 -10.47
N LEU A 26 4.22 -2.88 -9.70
CA LEU A 26 2.81 -2.68 -9.36
C LEU A 26 2.67 -2.17 -7.93
N ALA A 27 2.09 -1.00 -7.76
CA ALA A 27 1.90 -0.35 -6.48
C ALA A 27 0.44 -0.41 -6.00
N VAL A 28 0.27 -0.72 -4.72
CA VAL A 28 -1.01 -0.86 -4.02
C VAL A 28 -1.12 0.20 -2.92
N HIS A 29 -2.20 0.96 -2.94
CA HIS A 29 -2.44 2.05 -2.00
C HIS A 29 -2.89 1.57 -0.61
N GLY A 30 -2.82 2.46 0.39
CA GLY A 30 -3.34 2.25 1.74
C GLY A 30 -4.83 2.55 1.89
N SER A 31 -5.34 2.39 3.12
CA SER A 31 -6.74 2.61 3.48
C SER A 31 -7.23 4.00 3.09
N GLY A 32 -8.41 4.06 2.47
CA GLY A 32 -9.06 5.30 2.06
C GLY A 32 -8.38 6.07 0.91
N ALA A 33 -7.29 5.55 0.33
CA ALA A 33 -6.56 6.16 -0.78
C ALA A 33 -6.99 5.60 -2.16
N THR A 34 -6.24 5.87 -3.21
CA THR A 34 -6.42 5.37 -4.58
C THR A 34 -5.06 5.28 -5.26
N HIS A 35 -4.99 4.80 -6.52
CA HIS A 35 -3.79 4.85 -7.35
C HIS A 35 -3.08 6.21 -7.32
N ARG A 36 -3.81 7.31 -7.09
CA ARG A 36 -3.28 8.69 -7.05
C ARG A 36 -2.29 8.93 -5.91
N LEU A 37 -2.25 8.05 -4.90
CA LEU A 37 -1.22 8.05 -3.86
C LEU A 37 0.17 7.94 -4.49
N TRP A 38 0.30 7.18 -5.57
CA TRP A 38 1.54 6.91 -6.28
C TRP A 38 1.81 7.88 -7.44
N ALA A 39 1.06 9.00 -7.52
CA ALA A 39 1.21 9.96 -8.60
C ALA A 39 2.64 10.50 -8.81
N PRO A 40 3.44 10.75 -7.76
CA PRO A 40 4.84 11.12 -7.94
C PRO A 40 5.69 10.01 -8.57
N GLN A 41 5.43 8.74 -8.24
CA GLN A 41 6.23 7.60 -8.68
C GLN A 41 5.98 7.23 -10.13
N TYR A 42 4.76 7.38 -10.65
CA TYR A 42 4.50 7.20 -12.09
C TYR A 42 4.67 8.46 -12.93
N GLY A 43 5.21 9.53 -12.32
CA GLY A 43 5.60 10.76 -13.01
C GLY A 43 6.83 10.55 -13.94
N PRO A 44 7.27 11.59 -14.66
CA PRO A 44 8.38 11.47 -15.62
C PRO A 44 9.71 11.08 -14.99
N ASP A 45 9.90 11.37 -13.71
CA ASP A 45 11.14 11.13 -12.96
C ASP A 45 11.04 9.88 -12.05
N GLY A 46 9.93 9.14 -12.09
CA GLY A 46 9.72 7.92 -11.32
C GLY A 46 10.22 6.65 -12.02
N PRO A 47 10.27 5.52 -11.29
CA PRO A 47 10.60 4.22 -11.89
C PRO A 47 9.61 3.87 -13.00
N ARG A 48 10.09 3.25 -14.06
CA ARG A 48 9.27 2.85 -15.22
C ARG A 48 9.74 1.52 -15.79
N PRO A 49 8.81 0.66 -16.19
CA PRO A 49 7.34 0.77 -16.15
C PRO A 49 6.76 0.72 -14.72
N PHE A 50 5.72 1.51 -14.44
CA PHE A 50 5.10 1.58 -13.12
C PHE A 50 3.57 1.55 -13.23
N ALA A 51 2.94 0.59 -12.56
CA ALA A 51 1.50 0.47 -12.46
C ALA A 51 1.01 0.81 -11.05
N ALA A 52 -0.20 1.33 -10.92
CA ALA A 52 -0.85 1.58 -9.63
C ALA A 52 -2.32 1.20 -9.72
N VAL A 53 -2.77 0.34 -8.81
CA VAL A 53 -4.15 -0.20 -8.78
C VAL A 53 -5.05 0.64 -7.90
N ASP A 54 -6.34 0.66 -8.22
CA ASP A 54 -7.42 0.99 -7.28
C ASP A 54 -8.01 -0.32 -6.75
N LEU A 55 -7.93 -0.60 -5.46
CA LEU A 55 -8.56 -1.75 -4.85
C LEU A 55 -10.10 -1.67 -4.93
N SER A 56 -10.79 -2.78 -4.82
CA SER A 56 -12.27 -2.82 -4.81
C SER A 56 -12.85 -1.81 -3.84
N GLY A 57 -13.81 -1.00 -4.32
CA GLY A 57 -14.43 0.11 -3.58
C GLY A 57 -13.67 1.43 -3.59
N HIS A 58 -12.50 1.48 -4.23
CA HIS A 58 -11.68 2.68 -4.35
C HIS A 58 -11.61 3.17 -5.79
N GLY A 59 -11.49 4.50 -5.94
CA GLY A 59 -11.26 5.14 -7.23
C GLY A 59 -12.28 4.75 -8.29
N ASP A 60 -11.77 4.16 -9.38
CA ASP A 60 -12.57 3.72 -10.53
C ASP A 60 -12.89 2.21 -10.50
N SER A 61 -12.50 1.49 -9.44
CA SER A 61 -12.78 0.06 -9.27
C SER A 61 -14.18 -0.21 -8.73
N ALA A 62 -14.77 -1.33 -9.17
CA ALA A 62 -16.03 -1.82 -8.61
C ALA A 62 -15.87 -2.17 -7.12
N ASP A 63 -16.91 -1.96 -6.33
CA ASP A 63 -16.90 -2.36 -4.92
C ASP A 63 -17.29 -3.84 -4.75
N VAL A 64 -16.99 -4.39 -3.56
CA VAL A 64 -17.32 -5.75 -3.15
C VAL A 64 -18.11 -5.72 -1.84
N ASP A 65 -19.08 -6.61 -1.72
CA ASP A 65 -19.84 -6.82 -0.47
C ASP A 65 -19.15 -7.92 0.34
N THR A 66 -18.19 -7.52 1.16
CA THR A 66 -17.38 -8.43 1.99
C THR A 66 -17.33 -7.96 3.44
N THR A 67 -17.23 -8.91 4.35
CA THR A 67 -16.95 -8.59 5.76
C THR A 67 -15.47 -8.21 5.95
N PRO A 68 -15.17 -7.18 6.80
CA PRO A 68 -13.80 -6.83 7.12
C PRO A 68 -12.97 -8.01 7.61
N GLY A 69 -11.69 -8.06 7.28
CA GLY A 69 -10.76 -9.13 7.64
C GLY A 69 -10.41 -10.02 6.46
N SER A 70 -10.35 -11.34 6.65
CA SER A 70 -9.86 -12.28 5.65
C SER A 70 -10.64 -12.24 4.33
N GLU A 71 -11.95 -12.07 4.38
CA GLU A 71 -12.79 -12.01 3.18
C GLU A 71 -12.47 -10.77 2.32
N THR A 72 -12.41 -9.59 2.95
CA THR A 72 -11.99 -8.36 2.25
C THR A 72 -10.54 -8.45 1.76
N LEU A 73 -9.64 -8.98 2.60
CA LEU A 73 -8.23 -9.15 2.21
C LEU A 73 -8.09 -10.06 1.00
N SER A 74 -8.83 -11.19 0.96
CA SER A 74 -8.83 -12.10 -0.20
C SER A 74 -9.36 -11.42 -1.46
N ALA A 75 -10.39 -10.57 -1.35
CA ALA A 75 -10.88 -9.81 -2.49
C ALA A 75 -9.82 -8.82 -3.01
N TYR A 76 -9.12 -8.13 -2.13
CA TYR A 76 -8.04 -7.21 -2.50
C TYR A 76 -6.81 -7.93 -3.08
N VAL A 77 -6.48 -9.12 -2.58
CA VAL A 77 -5.45 -9.98 -3.18
C VAL A 77 -5.84 -10.38 -4.60
N ALA A 78 -7.11 -10.73 -4.84
CA ALA A 78 -7.59 -11.05 -6.18
C ALA A 78 -7.53 -9.85 -7.14
N ASP A 79 -7.83 -8.62 -6.65
CA ASP A 79 -7.66 -7.39 -7.43
C ASP A 79 -6.20 -7.20 -7.87
N VAL A 80 -5.27 -7.35 -6.92
CA VAL A 80 -3.82 -7.21 -7.19
C VAL A 80 -3.34 -8.30 -8.13
N ALA A 81 -3.74 -9.55 -7.94
CA ALA A 81 -3.35 -10.66 -8.79
C ALA A 81 -3.82 -10.48 -10.25
N ALA A 82 -5.08 -10.03 -10.42
CA ALA A 82 -5.62 -9.77 -11.76
C ALA A 82 -4.89 -8.63 -12.50
N VAL A 83 -4.51 -7.56 -11.77
CA VAL A 83 -3.74 -6.47 -12.37
C VAL A 83 -2.29 -6.89 -12.60
N ALA A 84 -1.66 -7.62 -11.66
CA ALA A 84 -0.30 -8.14 -11.81
C ALA A 84 -0.15 -9.00 -13.06
N ASP A 85 -1.11 -9.89 -13.31
CA ASP A 85 -1.15 -10.71 -14.53
C ASP A 85 -1.32 -9.84 -15.79
N ALA A 86 -2.21 -8.84 -15.75
CA ALA A 86 -2.50 -7.97 -16.89
C ALA A 86 -1.33 -7.08 -17.31
N VAL A 87 -0.45 -6.70 -16.38
CA VAL A 87 0.71 -5.84 -16.63
C VAL A 87 2.04 -6.60 -16.59
N GLU A 88 2.00 -7.91 -16.34
CA GLU A 88 3.18 -8.77 -16.15
C GLU A 88 4.11 -8.18 -15.05
N ALA A 89 3.53 -7.91 -13.85
CA ALA A 89 4.25 -7.24 -12.77
C ALA A 89 5.35 -8.12 -12.18
N ASP A 90 6.57 -7.57 -12.11
CA ASP A 90 7.74 -8.22 -11.52
C ASP A 90 7.92 -7.89 -10.03
N VAL A 91 7.62 -6.65 -9.64
CA VAL A 91 7.80 -6.16 -8.27
C VAL A 91 6.48 -5.62 -7.73
N LEU A 92 6.12 -6.04 -6.52
CA LEU A 92 4.95 -5.52 -5.82
C LEU A 92 5.37 -4.49 -4.76
N VAL A 93 4.69 -3.35 -4.75
CA VAL A 93 4.89 -2.30 -3.74
C VAL A 93 3.57 -2.05 -3.03
N GLY A 94 3.54 -2.11 -1.70
CA GLY A 94 2.32 -1.85 -0.94
C GLY A 94 2.52 -0.82 0.17
N ASN A 95 1.62 0.17 0.26
CA ASN A 95 1.59 1.10 1.38
C ASN A 95 0.51 0.68 2.39
N SER A 96 0.89 0.59 3.67
CA SER A 96 -0.07 0.36 4.76
C SER A 96 -0.93 -0.89 4.53
N LEU A 97 -2.25 -0.78 4.38
CA LEU A 97 -3.15 -1.86 3.93
C LEU A 97 -2.63 -2.53 2.65
N GLY A 98 -2.19 -1.74 1.67
CA GLY A 98 -1.60 -2.27 0.43
C GLY A 98 -0.39 -3.17 0.70
N GLY A 99 0.40 -2.85 1.73
CA GLY A 99 1.49 -3.71 2.19
C GLY A 99 1.00 -5.06 2.73
N ALA A 100 -0.09 -5.06 3.50
CA ALA A 100 -0.72 -6.31 3.94
C ALA A 100 -1.24 -7.14 2.75
N VAL A 101 -1.82 -6.47 1.74
CA VAL A 101 -2.35 -7.14 0.53
C VAL A 101 -1.22 -7.78 -0.27
N VAL A 102 -0.13 -7.07 -0.56
CA VAL A 102 0.97 -7.63 -1.35
C VAL A 102 1.74 -8.72 -0.60
N LEU A 103 1.90 -8.56 0.72
CA LEU A 103 2.51 -9.60 1.57
C LEU A 103 1.64 -10.86 1.59
N GLN A 104 0.31 -10.72 1.72
CA GLN A 104 -0.61 -11.85 1.67
C GLN A 104 -0.60 -12.51 0.28
N ALA A 105 -0.57 -11.71 -0.81
CA ALA A 105 -0.52 -12.22 -2.18
C ALA A 105 0.73 -13.08 -2.43
N ALA A 106 1.90 -12.65 -1.93
CA ALA A 106 3.14 -13.40 -2.02
C ALA A 106 3.09 -14.68 -1.15
N LEU A 107 2.63 -14.58 0.10
CA LEU A 107 2.51 -15.73 1.02
C LEU A 107 1.54 -16.81 0.53
N ASP A 108 0.47 -16.43 -0.16
CA ASP A 108 -0.53 -17.38 -0.67
C ASP A 108 -0.20 -17.87 -2.10
N GLY A 109 0.90 -17.38 -2.70
CA GLY A 109 1.28 -17.71 -4.08
C GLY A 109 0.26 -17.22 -5.12
N ALA A 110 -0.53 -16.18 -4.78
CA ALA A 110 -1.47 -15.56 -5.71
C ALA A 110 -0.78 -14.72 -6.79
N VAL A 111 0.41 -14.22 -6.47
CA VAL A 111 1.36 -13.59 -7.39
C VAL A 111 2.74 -14.16 -7.04
N ASP A 112 3.59 -14.37 -8.05
CA ASP A 112 4.99 -14.80 -7.90
C ASP A 112 5.92 -13.65 -8.30
N PRO A 113 6.11 -12.63 -7.43
CA PRO A 113 6.93 -11.48 -7.76
C PRO A 113 8.41 -11.79 -7.58
N ALA A 114 9.28 -11.07 -8.31
CA ALA A 114 10.72 -11.11 -8.09
C ALA A 114 11.13 -10.43 -6.76
N GLY A 115 10.27 -9.58 -6.20
CA GLY A 115 10.47 -8.95 -4.91
C GLY A 115 9.27 -8.13 -4.44
N VAL A 116 9.26 -7.80 -3.13
CA VAL A 116 8.18 -7.07 -2.47
C VAL A 116 8.73 -5.86 -1.71
N VAL A 117 8.10 -4.70 -1.85
CA VAL A 117 8.38 -3.49 -1.06
C VAL A 117 7.19 -3.18 -0.16
N LEU A 118 7.40 -3.12 1.14
CA LEU A 118 6.39 -2.74 2.13
C LEU A 118 6.71 -1.35 2.67
N LEU A 119 5.94 -0.35 2.25
CA LEU A 119 6.11 1.04 2.69
C LEU A 119 5.07 1.41 3.76
N GLY A 120 5.53 1.78 4.95
CA GLY A 120 4.63 2.15 6.05
C GLY A 120 3.64 1.02 6.38
N SER A 121 4.13 -0.21 6.54
CA SER A 121 3.30 -1.40 6.76
C SER A 121 3.89 -2.30 7.86
N GLY A 122 3.48 -3.56 7.93
CA GLY A 122 3.98 -4.50 8.92
C GLY A 122 3.35 -5.89 8.81
N ALA A 123 3.90 -6.85 9.54
CA ALA A 123 3.34 -8.21 9.62
C ALA A 123 2.04 -8.29 10.44
N LYS A 124 1.75 -7.24 11.19
CA LYS A 124 0.51 -7.04 11.96
C LYS A 124 0.17 -5.55 11.96
N LEU A 125 -1.08 -5.21 11.67
CA LEU A 125 -1.56 -3.84 11.55
C LEU A 125 -2.68 -3.53 12.56
N ALA A 126 -2.34 -3.55 13.85
CA ALA A 126 -3.32 -3.26 14.89
C ALA A 126 -3.78 -1.79 14.85
N VAL A 127 -5.08 -1.56 14.77
CA VAL A 127 -5.69 -0.24 14.77
C VAL A 127 -6.16 0.12 16.18
N HIS A 128 -5.81 1.33 16.64
CA HIS A 128 -6.15 1.83 17.96
C HIS A 128 -7.69 1.92 18.17
N ASP A 129 -8.15 1.62 19.37
CA ASP A 129 -9.59 1.57 19.70
C ASP A 129 -10.32 2.88 19.42
N ASP A 130 -9.72 4.03 19.74
CA ASP A 130 -10.32 5.33 19.46
C ASP A 130 -10.50 5.57 17.96
N LEU A 131 -9.51 5.20 17.13
CA LEU A 131 -9.64 5.35 15.67
C LEU A 131 -10.76 4.46 15.13
N ARG A 132 -10.85 3.19 15.59
CA ARG A 132 -11.95 2.29 15.20
C ARG A 132 -13.32 2.85 15.60
N ARG A 133 -13.44 3.44 16.80
CA ARG A 133 -14.65 4.09 17.24
C ARG A 133 -15.00 5.30 16.38
N TRP A 134 -14.05 6.19 16.08
CA TRP A 134 -14.28 7.36 15.23
C TRP A 134 -14.65 6.97 13.79
N LEU A 135 -14.02 5.96 13.21
CA LEU A 135 -14.41 5.43 11.89
C LEU A 135 -15.89 4.99 11.88
N ALA A 136 -16.35 4.36 12.95
CA ALA A 136 -17.73 3.89 13.08
C ALA A 136 -18.74 5.02 13.41
N GLU A 137 -18.37 6.02 14.21
CA GLU A 137 -19.30 6.97 14.83
C GLU A 137 -19.12 8.41 14.34
N ASP A 138 -17.87 8.84 14.08
CA ASP A 138 -17.49 10.20 13.69
C ASP A 138 -16.33 10.17 12.67
N PHE A 139 -16.68 9.96 11.40
CA PHE A 139 -15.70 9.82 10.32
C PHE A 139 -14.82 11.05 10.12
N GLU A 140 -15.36 12.27 10.34
CA GLU A 140 -14.54 13.49 10.25
C GLU A 140 -13.50 13.54 11.37
N GLN A 141 -13.84 13.12 12.58
CA GLN A 141 -12.87 13.01 13.68
C GLN A 141 -11.78 11.97 13.37
N ALA A 142 -12.13 10.85 12.71
CA ALA A 142 -11.14 9.88 12.25
C ALA A 142 -10.17 10.49 11.23
N ILE A 143 -10.70 11.23 10.25
CA ILE A 143 -9.89 11.94 9.25
C ILE A 143 -8.94 12.93 9.93
N GLU A 144 -9.44 13.79 10.81
CA GLU A 144 -8.60 14.77 11.52
C GLU A 144 -7.53 14.08 12.38
N ALA A 145 -7.89 13.00 13.07
CA ALA A 145 -6.96 12.24 13.89
C ALA A 145 -5.84 11.61 13.06
N LEU A 146 -6.14 11.05 11.88
CA LEU A 146 -5.15 10.48 10.98
C LEU A 146 -4.21 11.53 10.38
N HIS A 147 -4.69 12.76 10.20
CA HIS A 147 -3.89 13.90 9.70
C HIS A 147 -3.24 14.71 10.84
N GLY A 148 -3.26 14.20 12.07
CA GLY A 148 -2.50 14.76 13.19
C GLY A 148 -0.98 14.59 13.00
N PRO A 149 -0.16 15.28 13.85
CA PRO A 149 1.30 15.25 13.74
C PRO A 149 1.88 13.83 13.70
N ASP A 150 2.86 13.62 12.83
CA ASP A 150 3.63 12.37 12.72
C ASP A 150 2.79 11.09 12.50
N ARG A 151 1.58 11.26 11.92
CA ARG A 151 0.74 10.14 11.52
C ARG A 151 0.84 9.91 10.01
N LEU A 152 -0.13 10.41 9.23
CA LEU A 152 -0.01 10.31 7.78
C LEU A 152 1.16 11.15 7.22
N PHE A 153 1.43 12.30 7.85
CA PHE A 153 2.47 13.25 7.40
C PHE A 153 3.27 13.79 8.59
N HIS A 154 4.54 14.10 8.34
CA HIS A 154 5.43 14.82 9.25
C HIS A 154 5.45 16.31 8.92
N ASP A 155 5.79 16.67 7.68
CA ASP A 155 5.95 18.08 7.21
C ASP A 155 5.31 18.27 5.83
N ALA A 156 4.00 18.16 5.77
CA ALA A 156 3.25 18.38 4.54
C ALA A 156 2.60 19.77 4.52
N SER A 157 2.55 20.38 3.33
CA SER A 157 1.82 21.65 3.15
C SER A 157 0.32 21.46 3.34
N ASP A 158 -0.39 22.53 3.76
CA ASP A 158 -1.85 22.55 3.89
C ASP A 158 -2.56 22.01 2.65
N ARG A 159 -2.04 22.32 1.46
CA ARG A 159 -2.58 21.83 0.19
C ARG A 159 -2.54 20.30 0.08
N VAL A 160 -1.45 19.67 0.53
CA VAL A 160 -1.29 18.22 0.51
C VAL A 160 -2.23 17.60 1.55
N LEU A 161 -2.28 18.16 2.77
CA LEU A 161 -3.18 17.71 3.83
C LEU A 161 -4.65 17.75 3.39
N GLU A 162 -5.12 18.89 2.86
CA GLU A 162 -6.51 19.04 2.42
C GLU A 162 -6.85 18.10 1.24
N ARG A 163 -5.89 17.87 0.33
CA ARG A 163 -6.09 16.91 -0.76
C ARG A 163 -6.21 15.47 -0.24
N SER A 164 -5.40 15.09 0.75
CA SER A 164 -5.46 13.78 1.39
C SER A 164 -6.79 13.57 2.13
N LYS A 165 -7.21 14.55 2.94
CA LYS A 165 -8.52 14.54 3.60
C LYS A 165 -9.67 14.44 2.59
N ALA A 166 -9.64 15.22 1.53
CA ALA A 166 -10.64 15.19 0.47
C ALA A 166 -10.71 13.82 -0.23
N GLN A 167 -9.54 13.17 -0.46
CA GLN A 167 -9.50 11.83 -1.02
C GLN A 167 -10.17 10.81 -0.09
N MET A 168 -9.87 10.82 1.20
CA MET A 168 -10.47 9.91 2.16
C MET A 168 -11.99 10.11 2.28
N ARG A 169 -12.47 11.38 2.24
CA ARG A 169 -13.92 11.68 2.16
C ARG A 169 -14.55 11.14 0.88
N ALA A 170 -13.85 11.22 -0.25
CA ALA A 170 -14.35 10.73 -1.54
C ALA A 170 -14.45 9.19 -1.57
N THR A 171 -13.49 8.47 -0.99
CA THR A 171 -13.57 7.02 -0.79
C THR A 171 -14.75 6.66 0.11
N GLY A 172 -15.02 7.47 1.11
CA GLY A 172 -16.18 7.36 1.97
C GLY A 172 -15.97 6.45 3.19
N ARG A 173 -16.84 6.67 4.19
CA ARG A 173 -16.75 6.01 5.49
C ARG A 173 -16.78 4.49 5.38
N GLY A 174 -17.72 3.92 4.63
CA GLY A 174 -17.94 2.46 4.61
C GLY A 174 -16.72 1.67 4.13
N VAL A 175 -16.10 2.13 3.03
CA VAL A 175 -14.89 1.51 2.48
C VAL A 175 -13.71 1.73 3.42
N THR A 176 -13.49 2.97 3.89
CA THR A 176 -12.39 3.28 4.79
C THR A 176 -12.47 2.52 6.12
N GLU A 177 -13.66 2.39 6.71
CA GLU A 177 -13.87 1.59 7.92
C GLU A 177 -13.57 0.10 7.68
N ARG A 178 -14.05 -0.47 6.56
CA ARG A 178 -13.76 -1.84 6.14
C ARG A 178 -12.26 -2.09 6.01
N ASP A 179 -11.52 -1.16 5.44
CA ASP A 179 -10.07 -1.22 5.29
C ASP A 179 -9.35 -1.29 6.63
N PHE A 180 -9.63 -0.33 7.52
CA PHE A 180 -9.00 -0.28 8.85
C PHE A 180 -9.35 -1.48 9.71
N LEU A 181 -10.57 -2.01 9.62
CA LEU A 181 -10.97 -3.23 10.30
C LEU A 181 -10.29 -4.47 9.71
N THR A 182 -10.02 -4.48 8.40
CA THR A 182 -9.22 -5.52 7.73
C THR A 182 -7.77 -5.46 8.20
N CYS A 183 -7.16 -4.27 8.24
CA CYS A 183 -5.85 -4.06 8.85
C CYS A 183 -5.80 -4.58 10.30
N HIS A 184 -6.79 -4.21 11.12
CA HIS A 184 -6.84 -4.60 12.54
C HIS A 184 -6.81 -6.11 12.75
N ARG A 185 -7.35 -6.89 11.81
CA ARG A 185 -7.42 -8.36 11.84
C ARG A 185 -6.24 -9.04 11.16
N PHE A 186 -5.43 -8.29 10.42
CA PHE A 186 -4.25 -8.81 9.72
C PHE A 186 -3.14 -9.15 10.72
N ASP A 187 -2.67 -10.39 10.69
CA ASP A 187 -1.52 -10.86 11.48
C ASP A 187 -0.91 -12.10 10.78
N VAL A 188 0.27 -11.92 10.17
CA VAL A 188 1.02 -12.96 9.47
C VAL A 188 2.41 -13.18 10.06
N ARG A 189 2.63 -12.77 11.31
CA ARG A 189 3.94 -12.86 11.97
C ARG A 189 4.50 -14.27 11.99
N ASP A 190 3.64 -15.27 12.15
CA ASP A 190 4.03 -16.67 12.18
C ASP A 190 4.37 -17.25 10.78
N ARG A 191 4.09 -16.47 9.71
CA ARG A 191 4.30 -16.86 8.31
C ARG A 191 5.46 -16.13 7.62
N LEU A 192 6.08 -15.13 8.27
CA LEU A 192 7.12 -14.31 7.61
C LEU A 192 8.32 -15.12 7.09
N ALA A 193 8.66 -16.22 7.76
CA ALA A 193 9.72 -17.13 7.30
C ALA A 193 9.37 -17.88 6.01
N GLU A 194 8.10 -17.86 5.57
CA GLU A 194 7.64 -18.45 4.31
C GLU A 194 7.83 -17.49 3.11
N VAL A 195 8.20 -16.22 3.36
CA VAL A 195 8.49 -15.24 2.29
C VAL A 195 9.83 -15.61 1.65
N GLU A 196 9.79 -16.20 0.46
CA GLU A 196 10.97 -16.71 -0.26
C GLU A 196 11.60 -15.68 -1.19
N VAL A 197 10.93 -14.54 -1.42
CA VAL A 197 11.41 -13.46 -2.30
C VAL A 197 12.07 -12.34 -1.48
N PRO A 198 13.00 -11.56 -2.06
CA PRO A 198 13.55 -10.37 -1.41
C PRO A 198 12.44 -9.42 -0.94
N LEU A 199 12.60 -8.85 0.25
CA LEU A 199 11.67 -7.89 0.83
C LEU A 199 12.40 -6.63 1.28
N LEU A 200 11.95 -5.46 0.78
CA LEU A 200 12.36 -4.16 1.28
C LEU A 200 11.28 -3.60 2.22
N ALA A 201 11.62 -3.46 3.48
CA ALA A 201 10.83 -2.75 4.47
C ALA A 201 11.23 -1.26 4.45
N LEU A 202 10.36 -0.41 3.91
CA LEU A 202 10.60 1.03 3.72
C LEU A 202 9.67 1.83 4.64
N VAL A 203 10.20 2.81 5.38
CA VAL A 203 9.43 3.53 6.40
C VAL A 203 9.89 4.97 6.56
N GLY A 204 8.95 5.88 6.79
CA GLY A 204 9.29 7.24 7.21
C GLY A 204 9.81 7.28 8.66
N GLU A 205 10.85 8.05 8.91
CA GLU A 205 11.50 8.21 10.23
C GLU A 205 10.50 8.56 11.34
N HIS A 206 9.48 9.34 11.00
CA HIS A 206 8.46 9.87 11.93
C HIS A 206 7.13 9.11 11.91
N ASP A 207 7.03 7.97 11.20
CA ASP A 207 5.79 7.20 11.11
C ASP A 207 5.36 6.65 12.48
N GLN A 208 4.27 7.20 13.04
CA GLN A 208 3.66 6.72 14.28
C GLN A 208 2.48 5.77 14.06
N LEU A 209 2.05 5.52 12.81
CA LEU A 209 1.02 4.54 12.50
C LEU A 209 1.61 3.14 12.39
N THR A 210 2.72 3.03 11.68
CA THR A 210 3.52 1.80 11.53
C THR A 210 4.98 2.13 11.79
N PRO A 211 5.39 2.24 13.06
CA PRO A 211 6.70 2.75 13.43
C PRO A 211 7.86 1.91 12.88
N VAL A 212 9.06 2.50 12.85
CA VAL A 212 10.30 1.88 12.35
C VAL A 212 10.49 0.46 12.90
N SER A 213 10.14 0.21 14.17
CA SER A 213 10.25 -1.12 14.79
C SER A 213 9.42 -2.22 14.12
N TYR A 214 8.32 -1.88 13.40
CA TYR A 214 7.57 -2.85 12.60
C TYR A 214 8.37 -3.29 11.38
N HIS A 215 9.09 -2.36 10.77
CA HIS A 215 9.91 -2.58 9.59
C HIS A 215 11.25 -3.27 9.93
N GLU A 216 11.84 -2.94 11.08
CA GLU A 216 12.96 -3.69 11.67
C GLU A 216 12.58 -5.17 11.85
N TYR A 217 11.41 -5.43 12.45
CA TYR A 217 10.91 -6.79 12.64
C TYR A 217 10.71 -7.54 11.32
N LEU A 218 10.16 -6.89 10.27
CA LEU A 218 10.05 -7.47 8.93
C LEU A 218 11.43 -7.82 8.36
N ALA A 219 12.36 -6.86 8.37
CA ALA A 219 13.70 -7.02 7.82
C ALA A 219 14.53 -8.10 8.53
N GLU A 220 14.34 -8.25 9.84
CA GLU A 220 15.04 -9.27 10.66
C GLU A 220 14.43 -10.67 10.54
N THR A 221 13.12 -10.77 10.20
CA THR A 221 12.40 -12.05 10.23
C THR A 221 12.31 -12.69 8.85
N VAL A 222 12.17 -11.87 7.79
CA VAL A 222 12.15 -12.38 6.40
C VAL A 222 13.57 -12.80 5.98
N PRO A 223 13.77 -13.98 5.35
CA PRO A 223 15.10 -14.50 5.02
C PRO A 223 15.99 -13.56 4.19
N ASP A 224 15.44 -12.85 3.19
CA ASP A 224 16.11 -11.77 2.43
C ASP A 224 15.40 -10.44 2.69
N GLY A 225 15.34 -10.05 3.97
CA GLY A 225 14.72 -8.81 4.42
C GLY A 225 15.75 -7.68 4.50
N ARG A 226 15.36 -6.48 4.01
CA ARG A 226 16.16 -5.26 4.06
C ARG A 226 15.33 -4.12 4.65
N LEU A 227 15.97 -3.20 5.36
CA LEU A 227 15.35 -2.00 5.92
C LEU A 227 15.91 -0.75 5.25
N SER A 228 15.03 0.18 4.88
CA SER A 228 15.40 1.55 4.55
C SER A 228 14.50 2.54 5.28
N VAL A 229 15.09 3.59 5.87
CA VAL A 229 14.38 4.64 6.62
C VAL A 229 14.46 5.96 5.83
N VAL A 230 13.31 6.52 5.52
CA VAL A 230 13.18 7.80 4.79
C VAL A 230 13.19 8.95 5.78
N GLU A 231 14.30 9.68 5.85
CA GLU A 231 14.46 10.83 6.75
C GLU A 231 13.43 11.93 6.50
N GLY A 232 12.90 12.52 7.58
CA GLY A 232 11.97 13.64 7.55
C GLY A 232 10.63 13.34 6.89
N ALA A 233 10.17 12.10 6.93
CA ALA A 233 8.86 11.70 6.44
C ALA A 233 8.12 10.85 7.48
N ALA A 234 6.79 10.79 7.39
CA ALA A 234 5.95 9.90 8.17
C ALA A 234 5.35 8.79 7.26
N HIS A 235 4.12 8.39 7.51
CA HIS A 235 3.44 7.24 6.89
C HIS A 235 3.32 7.32 5.37
N LEU A 236 3.09 8.51 4.82
CA LEU A 236 2.98 8.73 3.38
C LEU A 236 4.28 9.29 2.79
N ALA A 237 5.40 8.63 3.09
CA ALA A 237 6.74 9.04 2.66
C ALA A 237 6.84 9.23 1.13
N MET A 238 6.08 8.47 0.32
CA MET A 238 6.02 8.62 -1.13
C MET A 238 5.46 9.99 -1.59
N LEU A 239 4.75 10.71 -0.72
CA LEU A 239 4.27 12.08 -0.98
C LEU A 239 5.18 13.15 -0.39
N GLU A 240 5.87 12.86 0.72
CA GLU A 240 6.74 13.82 1.41
C GLU A 240 8.17 13.82 0.84
N ARG A 241 8.67 12.66 0.45
CA ARG A 241 10.03 12.46 -0.12
C ARG A 241 9.96 11.63 -1.40
N PRO A 242 9.23 12.12 -2.43
CA PRO A 242 8.87 11.32 -3.60
C PRO A 242 10.07 10.77 -4.36
N GLN A 243 11.15 11.55 -4.49
CA GLN A 243 12.34 11.10 -5.22
C GLN A 243 13.10 10.03 -4.44
N VAL A 244 13.24 10.19 -3.11
CA VAL A 244 13.91 9.17 -2.27
C VAL A 244 13.17 7.84 -2.36
N VAL A 245 11.84 7.86 -2.25
CA VAL A 245 11.02 6.63 -2.36
C VAL A 245 11.10 6.04 -3.77
N ALA A 246 11.12 6.87 -4.82
CA ALA A 246 11.26 6.40 -6.20
C ALA A 246 12.62 5.72 -6.42
N ASP A 247 13.70 6.33 -5.92
CA ASP A 247 15.07 5.81 -6.06
C ASP A 247 15.24 4.48 -5.28
N GLU A 248 14.67 4.37 -4.08
CA GLU A 248 14.70 3.13 -3.27
C GLU A 248 13.94 1.99 -3.98
N ILE A 249 12.76 2.27 -4.52
CA ILE A 249 11.98 1.26 -5.27
C ILE A 249 12.72 0.84 -6.54
N ALA A 250 13.29 1.79 -7.29
CA ALA A 250 14.03 1.50 -8.51
C ALA A 250 15.28 0.65 -8.23
N ALA A 251 16.09 1.04 -7.24
CA ALA A 251 17.29 0.31 -6.85
C ALA A 251 16.96 -1.12 -6.40
N PHE A 252 15.88 -1.29 -5.62
CA PHE A 252 15.42 -2.62 -5.21
C PHE A 252 14.95 -3.46 -6.41
N ALA A 253 14.18 -2.89 -7.33
CA ALA A 253 13.72 -3.59 -8.53
C ALA A 253 14.88 -4.04 -9.45
N ASP A 254 15.96 -3.25 -9.53
CA ASP A 254 17.17 -3.59 -10.28
C ASP A 254 17.99 -4.72 -9.62
N ASP A 255 17.98 -4.79 -8.27
CA ASP A 255 18.71 -5.80 -7.49
C ASP A 255 18.01 -7.16 -7.45
N THR A 256 16.70 -7.23 -7.66
CA THR A 256 15.92 -8.49 -7.66
C THR A 256 16.06 -9.19 -9.03
N GLN A 257 17.07 -10.00 -9.19
CA GLN A 257 17.32 -10.81 -10.41
C GLN A 257 16.89 -12.25 -10.23
#